data_2c46b61ab3e385b6e2de1b72574ffca9
#
_entry.id   2c46b61ab3e385b6e2de1b72574ffca9
#
_cell.length_a   1.000
_cell.length_b   1.000
_cell.length_c   1.000
_cell.angle_alpha   90.00
_cell.angle_beta   90.00
_cell.angle_gamma   90.00
#
_symmetry.space_group_name_H-M   'P 1'
#
loop_
_entity.id
_entity.type
_entity.pdbx_description
1 polymer ?
#
loop_
_entity_poly.entity_id
_entity_poly.type
_entity_poly.pdbx_seq_one_letter_code
_entity_poly.pdbx_strand_id
1 'polypeptide(L)'
;FGTKLVDQLVDANILTNVADIFCLNFEQLSELERMAEKSAQNIMDAIESSKSTTMAKFTHALGIRNVGEHASKVLEKSFGGNLNKLIQAKMEDLTIIHEIGEIMAESIVNFFTDTSNQRVIQVCMNSGIQFAEVEQIQESQFAGKTFVFTGSLEKFNREDAKTMVEKLGARASGSVSSKTDFLIAGSGAGSKLTKAEELNISIMTEDEFLDLIDE
;
A
#
# COMPACT_ATOMS: atom_id res chain seq x y z
N PHE A 1 -10.81 -19.09 5.55
CA PHE A 1 -10.32 -20.46 5.42
C PHE A 1 -9.52 -20.85 6.67
N GLY A 2 -9.94 -21.92 7.36
CA GLY A 2 -9.17 -22.52 8.45
C GLY A 2 -8.30 -23.67 7.94
N THR A 3 -7.24 -24.03 8.69
CA THR A 3 -6.28 -25.09 8.30
C THR A 3 -6.97 -26.39 7.90
N LYS A 4 -7.97 -26.84 8.67
CA LYS A 4 -8.71 -28.09 8.38
C LYS A 4 -9.41 -28.09 7.02
N LEU A 5 -9.96 -26.96 6.59
CA LEU A 5 -10.59 -26.82 5.28
C LEU A 5 -9.54 -26.86 4.17
N VAL A 6 -8.42 -26.19 4.36
CA VAL A 6 -7.30 -26.22 3.40
C VAL A 6 -6.80 -27.66 3.25
N ASP A 7 -6.57 -28.37 4.37
CA ASP A 7 -6.13 -29.77 4.35
C ASP A 7 -7.09 -30.67 3.57
N GLN A 8 -8.41 -30.56 3.81
CA GLN A 8 -9.43 -31.33 3.07
C GLN A 8 -9.41 -31.05 1.57
N LEU A 9 -9.28 -29.78 1.17
CA LEU A 9 -9.24 -29.37 -0.24
C LEU A 9 -7.94 -29.83 -0.93
N VAL A 10 -6.81 -29.81 -0.22
CA VAL A 10 -5.52 -30.32 -0.72
C VAL A 10 -5.56 -31.84 -0.84
N ASP A 11 -6.05 -32.57 0.17
CA ASP A 11 -6.16 -34.02 0.16
C ASP A 11 -7.11 -34.52 -0.95
N ALA A 12 -8.17 -33.75 -1.24
CA ALA A 12 -9.07 -34.00 -2.34
C ALA A 12 -8.51 -33.60 -3.73
N ASN A 13 -7.29 -33.08 -3.81
CA ASN A 13 -6.67 -32.50 -5.01
C ASN A 13 -7.48 -31.38 -5.68
N ILE A 14 -8.29 -30.66 -4.90
CA ILE A 14 -9.07 -29.50 -5.35
C ILE A 14 -8.20 -28.23 -5.29
N LEU A 15 -7.32 -28.11 -4.30
CA LEU A 15 -6.33 -27.04 -4.19
C LEU A 15 -4.91 -27.57 -4.43
N THR A 16 -4.24 -27.02 -5.42
CA THR A 16 -2.83 -27.25 -5.71
C THR A 16 -1.99 -25.99 -5.54
N ASN A 17 -2.61 -24.83 -5.66
CA ASN A 17 -2.01 -23.52 -5.48
C ASN A 17 -3.07 -22.49 -5.02
N VAL A 18 -2.63 -21.28 -4.69
CA VAL A 18 -3.50 -20.23 -4.14
C VAL A 18 -4.57 -19.77 -5.13
N ALA A 19 -4.34 -19.84 -6.44
CA ALA A 19 -5.32 -19.40 -7.43
C ALA A 19 -6.54 -20.34 -7.51
N ASP A 20 -6.38 -21.61 -7.15
CA ASP A 20 -7.47 -22.58 -7.16
C ASP A 20 -8.59 -22.20 -6.20
N ILE A 21 -8.30 -21.39 -5.16
CA ILE A 21 -9.30 -20.84 -4.24
C ILE A 21 -10.39 -20.07 -5.00
N PHE A 22 -10.01 -19.32 -6.02
CA PHE A 22 -10.93 -18.52 -6.82
C PHE A 22 -11.69 -19.34 -7.87
N CYS A 23 -11.31 -20.60 -8.07
CA CYS A 23 -11.97 -21.56 -8.95
C CYS A 23 -12.93 -22.49 -8.22
N LEU A 24 -12.99 -22.41 -6.88
CA LEU A 24 -13.91 -23.20 -6.07
C LEU A 24 -15.36 -22.88 -6.42
N ASN A 25 -16.21 -23.91 -6.40
CA ASN A 25 -17.65 -23.78 -6.54
C ASN A 25 -18.39 -24.35 -5.33
N PHE A 26 -19.67 -24.02 -5.24
CA PHE A 26 -20.53 -24.44 -4.13
C PHE A 26 -20.65 -25.97 -4.01
N GLU A 27 -20.72 -26.69 -5.13
CA GLU A 27 -20.87 -28.14 -5.16
C GLU A 27 -19.66 -28.83 -4.55
N GLN A 28 -18.45 -28.45 -4.99
CA GLN A 28 -17.19 -28.96 -4.42
C GLN A 28 -17.06 -28.73 -2.91
N LEU A 29 -17.50 -27.56 -2.43
CA LEU A 29 -17.48 -27.27 -1.00
C LEU A 29 -18.51 -28.11 -0.24
N SER A 30 -19.70 -28.26 -0.79
CA SER A 30 -20.81 -29.01 -0.14
C SER A 30 -20.54 -30.51 -0.02
N GLU A 31 -19.69 -31.06 -0.88
CA GLU A 31 -19.25 -32.46 -0.85
C GLU A 31 -18.21 -32.77 0.22
N LEU A 32 -17.59 -31.73 0.82
CA LEU A 32 -16.57 -31.91 1.85
C LEU A 32 -17.18 -32.44 3.15
N GLU A 33 -16.42 -33.26 3.85
CA GLU A 33 -16.85 -33.85 5.13
C GLU A 33 -17.16 -32.73 6.16
N ARG A 34 -18.37 -32.83 6.77
CA ARG A 34 -18.87 -31.88 7.77
C ARG A 34 -19.08 -30.44 7.27
N MET A 35 -19.22 -30.26 5.95
CA MET A 35 -19.57 -28.99 5.37
C MET A 35 -21.07 -28.83 5.23
N ALA A 36 -21.67 -27.95 6.02
CA ALA A 36 -23.07 -27.57 5.88
C ALA A 36 -23.25 -26.54 4.76
N GLU A 37 -24.40 -26.55 4.07
CA GLU A 37 -24.73 -25.62 2.98
C GLU A 37 -24.45 -24.14 3.34
N LYS A 38 -24.86 -23.73 4.56
CA LYS A 38 -24.60 -22.37 5.05
C LYS A 38 -23.11 -22.08 5.16
N SER A 39 -22.28 -23.05 5.54
CA SER A 39 -20.83 -22.88 5.63
C SER A 39 -20.20 -22.78 4.25
N ALA A 40 -20.65 -23.61 3.30
CA ALA A 40 -20.22 -23.54 1.91
C ALA A 40 -20.56 -22.15 1.31
N GLN A 41 -21.79 -21.67 1.52
CA GLN A 41 -22.19 -20.34 1.05
C GLN A 41 -21.35 -19.22 1.67
N ASN A 42 -21.09 -19.24 2.99
CA ASN A 42 -20.24 -18.26 3.65
C ASN A 42 -18.81 -18.25 3.07
N ILE A 43 -18.29 -19.41 2.67
CA ILE A 43 -16.97 -19.52 2.02
C ILE A 43 -17.03 -18.88 0.64
N MET A 44 -18.04 -19.14 -0.16
CA MET A 44 -18.21 -18.52 -1.48
C MET A 44 -18.31 -17.00 -1.36
N ASP A 45 -19.11 -16.49 -0.41
CA ASP A 45 -19.26 -15.06 -0.16
C ASP A 45 -17.93 -14.43 0.28
N ALA A 46 -17.15 -15.13 1.10
CA ALA A 46 -15.84 -14.67 1.53
C ALA A 46 -14.82 -14.64 0.38
N ILE A 47 -14.86 -15.63 -0.53
CA ILE A 47 -14.03 -15.63 -1.74
C ILE A 47 -14.38 -14.42 -2.62
N GLU A 48 -15.67 -14.20 -2.87
CA GLU A 48 -16.12 -13.08 -3.68
C GLU A 48 -15.71 -11.73 -3.07
N SER A 49 -15.93 -11.55 -1.78
CA SER A 49 -15.52 -10.34 -1.05
C SER A 49 -14.01 -10.11 -1.08
N SER A 50 -13.20 -11.18 -1.13
CA SER A 50 -11.74 -11.08 -1.15
C SER A 50 -11.18 -10.60 -2.49
N LYS A 51 -11.97 -10.61 -3.56
CA LYS A 51 -11.56 -10.10 -4.87
C LYS A 51 -11.37 -8.58 -4.89
N SER A 52 -12.06 -7.85 -4.02
CA SER A 52 -11.82 -6.43 -3.79
C SER A 52 -10.74 -6.28 -2.70
N THR A 53 -9.53 -5.94 -3.09
CA THR A 53 -8.36 -5.95 -2.20
C THR A 53 -7.40 -4.80 -2.53
N THR A 54 -6.21 -4.79 -1.93
CA THR A 54 -5.12 -3.87 -2.30
C THR A 54 -3.97 -4.66 -2.93
N MET A 55 -3.14 -4.00 -3.74
CA MET A 55 -1.95 -4.63 -4.31
C MET A 55 -1.01 -5.14 -3.20
N ALA A 56 -0.90 -4.41 -2.08
CA ALA A 56 -0.09 -4.82 -0.93
C ALA A 56 -0.57 -6.13 -0.32
N LYS A 57 -1.89 -6.28 -0.07
CA LYS A 57 -2.45 -7.53 0.46
C LYS A 57 -2.27 -8.69 -0.51
N PHE A 58 -2.48 -8.45 -1.80
CA PHE A 58 -2.27 -9.45 -2.84
C PHE A 58 -0.81 -9.89 -2.91
N THR A 59 0.13 -8.95 -2.98
CA THR A 59 1.58 -9.23 -3.02
C THR A 59 2.03 -10.00 -1.78
N HIS A 60 1.52 -9.63 -0.60
CA HIS A 60 1.81 -10.37 0.63
C HIS A 60 1.26 -11.81 0.58
N ALA A 61 0.03 -12.00 0.08
CA ALA A 61 -0.61 -13.31 -0.05
C ALA A 61 0.10 -14.24 -1.06
N LEU A 62 0.84 -13.70 -2.03
CA LEU A 62 1.66 -14.50 -2.95
C LEU A 62 2.82 -15.20 -2.25
N GLY A 63 3.20 -14.81 -1.03
CA GLY A 63 4.23 -15.46 -0.25
C GLY A 63 5.64 -15.29 -0.80
N ILE A 64 5.94 -14.19 -1.45
CA ILE A 64 7.28 -13.89 -1.98
C ILE A 64 8.29 -13.91 -0.83
N ARG A 65 9.36 -14.70 -0.99
CA ARG A 65 10.39 -14.82 0.05
C ARG A 65 10.97 -13.45 0.40
N ASN A 66 11.15 -13.19 1.69
CA ASN A 66 11.64 -11.93 2.27
C ASN A 66 10.69 -10.73 2.10
N VAL A 67 9.51 -10.88 1.50
CA VAL A 67 8.52 -9.81 1.34
C VAL A 67 7.40 -10.02 2.35
N GLY A 68 7.46 -9.29 3.46
CA GLY A 68 6.41 -9.27 4.47
C GLY A 68 5.33 -8.21 4.18
N GLU A 69 4.35 -8.10 5.09
CA GLU A 69 3.25 -7.14 4.96
C GLU A 69 3.75 -5.70 4.79
N HIS A 70 4.76 -5.29 5.57
CA HIS A 70 5.32 -3.94 5.48
C HIS A 70 5.97 -3.68 4.10
N ALA A 71 6.83 -4.58 3.64
CA ALA A 71 7.47 -4.47 2.34
C ALA A 71 6.44 -4.44 1.20
N SER A 72 5.35 -5.21 1.31
CA SER A 72 4.26 -5.19 0.33
C SER A 72 3.57 -3.83 0.26
N LYS A 73 3.38 -3.13 1.38
CA LYS A 73 2.86 -1.75 1.41
C LYS A 73 3.84 -0.74 0.80
N VAL A 74 5.13 -0.92 1.05
CA VAL A 74 6.19 -0.09 0.42
C VAL A 74 6.16 -0.27 -1.09
N LEU A 75 6.08 -1.51 -1.58
CA LEU A 75 5.97 -1.81 -3.01
C LEU A 75 4.69 -1.22 -3.63
N GLU A 76 3.54 -1.40 -2.99
CA GLU A 76 2.27 -0.80 -3.44
C GLU A 76 2.40 0.71 -3.64
N LYS A 77 2.93 1.40 -2.65
CA LYS A 77 3.15 2.85 -2.70
C LYS A 77 4.12 3.24 -3.82
N SER A 78 5.25 2.55 -3.94
CA SER A 78 6.30 2.85 -4.92
C SER A 78 5.86 2.62 -6.37
N PHE A 79 5.00 1.63 -6.59
CA PHE A 79 4.47 1.32 -7.93
C PHE A 79 3.05 1.87 -8.17
N GLY A 80 2.53 2.71 -7.24
CA GLY A 80 1.21 3.34 -7.37
C GLY A 80 0.05 2.34 -7.47
N GLY A 81 0.12 1.20 -6.77
CA GLY A 81 -0.88 0.14 -6.83
C GLY A 81 -0.93 -0.63 -8.15
N ASN A 82 0.03 -0.41 -9.05
CA ASN A 82 0.06 -1.05 -10.36
C ASN A 82 0.90 -2.34 -10.35
N LEU A 83 0.22 -3.49 -10.25
CA LEU A 83 0.86 -4.81 -10.23
C LEU A 83 1.71 -5.07 -11.49
N ASN A 84 1.29 -4.61 -12.67
CA ASN A 84 2.06 -4.84 -13.89
C ASN A 84 3.40 -4.10 -13.87
N LYS A 85 3.46 -2.91 -13.29
CA LYS A 85 4.73 -2.19 -13.08
C LYS A 85 5.66 -2.97 -12.15
N LEU A 86 5.12 -3.54 -11.07
CA LEU A 86 5.89 -4.37 -10.13
C LEU A 86 6.40 -5.66 -10.81
N ILE A 87 5.55 -6.34 -11.59
CA ILE A 87 5.95 -7.57 -12.33
C ILE A 87 7.09 -7.29 -13.32
N GLN A 88 7.12 -6.11 -13.94
CA GLN A 88 8.13 -5.72 -14.92
C GLN A 88 9.36 -5.06 -14.31
N ALA A 89 9.35 -4.81 -13.00
CA ALA A 89 10.44 -4.12 -12.31
C ALA A 89 11.73 -4.96 -12.33
N LYS A 90 12.85 -4.28 -12.56
CA LYS A 90 14.19 -4.86 -12.53
C LYS A 90 14.85 -4.63 -11.17
N MET A 91 16.01 -5.25 -10.99
CA MET A 91 16.80 -5.07 -9.76
C MET A 91 17.06 -3.59 -9.45
N GLU A 92 17.40 -2.81 -10.48
CA GLU A 92 17.72 -1.39 -10.34
C GLU A 92 16.51 -0.59 -9.84
N ASP A 93 15.31 -0.88 -10.36
CA ASP A 93 14.05 -0.22 -9.98
C ASP A 93 13.65 -0.52 -8.53
N LEU A 94 13.98 -1.72 -8.05
CA LEU A 94 13.62 -2.17 -6.71
C LEU A 94 14.62 -1.68 -5.65
N THR A 95 15.92 -1.71 -5.94
CA THR A 95 16.97 -1.36 -4.97
C THR A 95 17.05 0.12 -4.66
N ILE A 96 16.49 1.01 -5.50
CA ILE A 96 16.37 2.44 -5.20
C ILE A 96 15.26 2.74 -4.20
N ILE A 97 14.33 1.78 -3.99
CA ILE A 97 13.24 1.93 -3.03
C ILE A 97 13.80 1.79 -1.61
N HIS A 98 13.58 2.80 -0.78
CA HIS A 98 13.98 2.74 0.63
C HIS A 98 13.37 1.50 1.30
N GLU A 99 14.16 0.77 2.08
CA GLU A 99 13.80 -0.49 2.77
C GLU A 99 13.78 -1.75 1.87
N ILE A 100 13.97 -1.64 0.56
CA ILE A 100 14.10 -2.80 -0.32
C ILE A 100 15.60 -3.03 -0.61
N GLY A 101 16.19 -4.02 0.09
CA GLY A 101 17.59 -4.40 -0.14
C GLY A 101 17.74 -5.40 -1.29
N GLU A 102 18.99 -5.64 -1.70
CA GLU A 102 19.34 -6.54 -2.83
C GLU A 102 18.72 -7.94 -2.71
N ILE A 103 18.76 -8.55 -1.51
CA ILE A 103 18.22 -9.90 -1.27
C ILE A 103 16.70 -9.94 -1.51
N MET A 104 16.00 -8.90 -1.09
CA MET A 104 14.55 -8.79 -1.28
C MET A 104 14.23 -8.52 -2.75
N ALA A 105 14.95 -7.62 -3.40
CA ALA A 105 14.82 -7.30 -4.81
C ALA A 105 15.05 -8.55 -5.68
N GLU A 106 16.09 -9.33 -5.40
CA GLU A 106 16.34 -10.60 -6.08
C GLU A 106 15.20 -11.60 -5.90
N SER A 107 14.65 -11.71 -4.67
CA SER A 107 13.51 -12.58 -4.39
C SER A 107 12.28 -12.17 -5.19
N ILE A 108 12.01 -10.86 -5.33
CA ILE A 108 10.91 -10.31 -6.11
C ILE A 108 11.08 -10.61 -7.59
N VAL A 109 12.24 -10.30 -8.17
CA VAL A 109 12.52 -10.54 -9.59
C VAL A 109 12.41 -12.02 -9.91
N ASN A 110 13.06 -12.91 -9.11
CA ASN A 110 13.00 -14.33 -9.32
C ASN A 110 11.57 -14.88 -9.24
N PHE A 111 10.76 -14.37 -8.30
CA PHE A 111 9.36 -14.77 -8.16
C PHE A 111 8.52 -14.42 -9.40
N PHE A 112 8.65 -13.21 -9.92
CA PHE A 112 7.86 -12.75 -11.06
C PHE A 112 8.39 -13.25 -12.41
N THR A 113 9.62 -13.72 -12.50
CA THR A 113 10.18 -14.35 -13.72
C THR A 113 9.85 -15.83 -13.81
N ASP A 114 9.46 -16.48 -12.70
CA ASP A 114 9.06 -17.88 -12.68
C ASP A 114 7.72 -18.07 -13.41
N THR A 115 7.70 -18.97 -14.40
CA THR A 115 6.54 -19.22 -15.26
C THR A 115 5.35 -19.83 -14.51
N SER A 116 5.61 -20.61 -13.44
CA SER A 116 4.54 -21.20 -12.61
C SER A 116 3.85 -20.12 -11.80
N ASN A 117 4.62 -19.20 -11.20
CA ASN A 117 4.08 -18.06 -10.47
C ASN A 117 3.29 -17.11 -11.39
N GLN A 118 3.80 -16.86 -12.61
CA GLN A 118 3.08 -16.05 -13.61
C GLN A 118 1.71 -16.64 -13.95
N ARG A 119 1.63 -17.98 -14.10
CA ARG A 119 0.34 -18.66 -14.35
C ARG A 119 -0.61 -18.49 -13.17
N VAL A 120 -0.13 -18.67 -11.95
CA VAL A 120 -0.94 -18.48 -10.72
C VAL A 120 -1.48 -17.05 -10.67
N ILE A 121 -0.64 -16.05 -10.88
CA ILE A 121 -1.05 -14.65 -10.91
C ILE A 121 -2.11 -14.40 -11.99
N GLN A 122 -1.88 -14.94 -13.21
CA GLN A 122 -2.81 -14.76 -14.31
C GLN A 122 -4.19 -15.35 -14.00
N VAL A 123 -4.25 -16.54 -13.37
CA VAL A 123 -5.53 -17.16 -12.95
C VAL A 123 -6.20 -16.29 -11.89
N CYS A 124 -5.47 -15.81 -10.89
CA CYS A 124 -5.99 -14.88 -9.88
C CYS A 124 -6.59 -13.63 -10.53
N MET A 125 -5.89 -12.99 -11.45
CA MET A 125 -6.38 -11.78 -12.12
C MET A 125 -7.60 -12.06 -12.99
N ASN A 126 -7.61 -13.17 -13.71
CA ASN A 126 -8.75 -13.59 -14.54
C ASN A 126 -9.99 -13.93 -13.72
N SER A 127 -9.84 -14.27 -12.44
CA SER A 127 -10.97 -14.53 -11.53
C SER A 127 -11.68 -13.26 -11.06
N GLY A 128 -11.22 -12.08 -11.49
CA GLY A 128 -11.87 -10.79 -11.22
C GLY A 128 -11.33 -10.06 -10.01
N ILE A 129 -10.09 -10.34 -9.58
CA ILE A 129 -9.44 -9.55 -8.53
C ILE A 129 -9.26 -8.11 -9.01
N GLN A 130 -9.70 -7.16 -8.17
CA GLN A 130 -9.59 -5.72 -8.39
C GLN A 130 -8.83 -5.09 -7.22
N PHE A 131 -7.86 -4.25 -7.56
CA PHE A 131 -7.15 -3.49 -6.56
C PHE A 131 -7.82 -2.14 -6.33
N ALA A 132 -7.94 -1.75 -5.06
CA ALA A 132 -8.33 -0.40 -4.70
C ALA A 132 -7.31 0.58 -5.32
N GLU A 133 -7.80 1.68 -5.83
CA GLU A 133 -6.93 2.76 -6.29
C GLU A 133 -6.08 3.24 -5.11
N VAL A 134 -4.76 3.24 -5.31
CA VAL A 134 -3.85 3.91 -4.41
C VAL A 134 -3.87 5.38 -4.81
N GLU A 135 -4.20 6.26 -3.88
CA GLU A 135 -4.00 7.69 -4.10
C GLU A 135 -2.54 7.87 -4.53
N GLN A 136 -2.31 8.15 -5.80
CA GLN A 136 -0.97 8.39 -6.31
C GLN A 136 -0.45 9.62 -5.59
N ILE A 137 0.69 9.47 -4.90
CA ILE A 137 1.46 10.64 -4.52
C ILE A 137 1.82 11.29 -5.85
N GLN A 138 1.17 12.41 -6.15
CA GLN A 138 1.55 13.19 -7.33
C GLN A 138 3.05 13.46 -7.20
N GLU A 139 3.81 13.28 -8.28
CA GLU A 139 5.17 13.80 -8.36
C GLU A 139 5.04 15.32 -8.24
N SER A 140 5.05 15.81 -7.01
CA SER A 140 4.97 17.23 -6.74
C SER A 140 6.39 17.74 -6.43
N GLN A 141 6.61 19.02 -6.67
CA GLN A 141 7.83 19.72 -6.25
C GLN A 141 8.11 19.60 -4.74
N PHE A 142 7.14 19.06 -3.97
CA PHE A 142 7.21 18.86 -2.52
C PHE A 142 7.63 17.43 -2.12
N ALA A 143 7.84 16.52 -3.08
CA ALA A 143 8.26 15.16 -2.77
C ALA A 143 9.56 15.16 -1.95
N GLY A 144 9.53 14.48 -0.80
CA GLY A 144 10.66 14.43 0.15
C GLY A 144 10.81 15.64 1.05
N LYS A 145 10.04 16.73 0.86
CA LYS A 145 10.08 17.95 1.70
C LYS A 145 9.43 17.71 3.06
N THR A 146 9.85 18.47 4.06
CA THR A 146 9.35 18.39 5.43
C THR A 146 8.61 19.67 5.79
N PHE A 147 7.33 19.52 6.13
CA PHE A 147 6.44 20.58 6.58
C PHE A 147 6.24 20.53 8.09
N VAL A 148 6.18 21.71 8.72
CA VAL A 148 5.79 21.85 10.13
C VAL A 148 4.64 22.82 10.22
N PHE A 149 3.64 22.49 11.02
CA PHE A 149 2.47 23.32 11.28
C PHE A 149 2.53 23.88 12.70
N THR A 150 2.22 25.16 12.89
CA THR A 150 2.25 25.86 14.18
C THR A 150 1.09 26.85 14.31
N GLY A 151 0.73 27.18 15.54
CA GLY A 151 -0.41 28.05 15.82
C GLY A 151 -1.76 27.33 15.71
N SER A 152 -2.84 28.12 15.76
CA SER A 152 -4.21 27.68 15.51
C SER A 152 -4.50 27.78 14.03
N LEU A 153 -4.80 26.66 13.40
CA LEU A 153 -5.18 26.57 12.00
C LEU A 153 -6.70 26.75 11.91
N GLU A 154 -7.18 27.60 11.01
CA GLU A 154 -8.60 27.95 10.89
C GLU A 154 -9.28 27.23 9.72
N LYS A 155 -8.51 26.91 8.66
CA LYS A 155 -9.04 26.35 7.41
C LYS A 155 -9.04 24.83 7.36
N PHE A 156 -8.15 24.20 8.11
CA PHE A 156 -8.02 22.73 8.20
C PHE A 156 -7.47 22.34 9.58
N ASN A 157 -7.76 21.12 10.00
CA ASN A 157 -7.15 20.57 11.22
C ASN A 157 -5.77 19.96 10.94
N ARG A 158 -5.04 19.61 12.00
CA ARG A 158 -3.66 19.09 11.87
C ARG A 158 -3.57 17.73 11.16
N GLU A 159 -4.58 16.88 11.29
CA GLU A 159 -4.65 15.59 10.61
C GLU A 159 -4.90 15.78 9.11
N ASP A 160 -5.79 16.71 8.77
CA ASP A 160 -6.04 17.06 7.36
C ASP A 160 -4.76 17.65 6.74
N ALA A 161 -4.09 18.59 7.43
CA ALA A 161 -2.84 19.18 6.98
C ALA A 161 -1.75 18.11 6.73
N LYS A 162 -1.65 17.13 7.63
CA LYS A 162 -0.74 16.00 7.47
C LYS A 162 -1.09 15.19 6.23
N THR A 163 -2.36 14.85 6.06
CA THR A 163 -2.85 14.10 4.89
C THR A 163 -2.59 14.85 3.59
N MET A 164 -2.80 16.18 3.56
CA MET A 164 -2.53 17.02 2.39
C MET A 164 -1.06 16.94 1.95
N VAL A 165 -0.10 17.14 2.87
CA VAL A 165 1.33 17.08 2.52
C VAL A 165 1.80 15.65 2.19
N GLU A 166 1.23 14.63 2.84
CA GLU A 166 1.54 13.23 2.53
C GLU A 166 1.08 12.82 1.13
N LYS A 167 -0.05 13.35 0.65
CA LYS A 167 -0.54 13.19 -0.73
C LYS A 167 0.43 13.80 -1.76
N LEU A 168 1.16 14.83 -1.40
CA LEU A 168 2.18 15.47 -2.23
C LEU A 168 3.57 14.81 -2.13
N GLY A 169 3.68 13.66 -1.45
CA GLY A 169 4.96 12.99 -1.23
C GLY A 169 5.87 13.67 -0.20
N ALA A 170 5.34 14.68 0.52
CA ALA A 170 6.02 15.38 1.58
C ALA A 170 5.80 14.70 2.95
N ARG A 171 6.45 15.22 4.00
CA ARG A 171 6.31 14.72 5.38
C ARG A 171 5.85 15.85 6.29
N ALA A 172 4.90 15.56 7.20
CA ALA A 172 4.56 16.43 8.29
C ALA A 172 5.40 16.09 9.53
N SER A 173 6.02 17.10 10.16
CA SER A 173 6.80 16.95 11.40
C SER A 173 6.22 17.77 12.53
N GLY A 174 6.29 17.25 13.75
CA GLY A 174 5.84 17.95 14.96
C GLY A 174 6.81 19.02 15.47
N SER A 175 8.05 19.06 14.99
CA SER A 175 9.10 19.97 15.48
C SER A 175 9.91 20.59 14.36
N VAL A 176 10.36 21.84 14.57
CA VAL A 176 11.22 22.57 13.65
C VAL A 176 12.68 22.15 13.85
N SER A 177 13.37 21.82 12.77
CA SER A 177 14.80 21.48 12.74
C SER A 177 15.45 21.95 11.45
N SER A 178 16.76 21.80 11.31
CA SER A 178 17.50 22.08 10.06
C SER A 178 17.06 21.23 8.85
N LYS A 179 16.24 20.21 9.07
CA LYS A 179 15.65 19.36 8.02
C LYS A 179 14.24 19.80 7.64
N THR A 180 13.71 20.87 8.23
CA THR A 180 12.41 21.43 7.91
C THR A 180 12.54 22.35 6.70
N ASP A 181 11.74 22.13 5.66
CA ASP A 181 11.73 22.95 4.46
C ASP A 181 10.71 24.09 4.56
N PHE A 182 9.54 23.81 5.14
CA PHE A 182 8.42 24.76 5.22
C PHE A 182 7.79 24.80 6.61
N LEU A 183 7.47 26.00 7.09
CA LEU A 183 6.64 26.22 8.28
C LEU A 183 5.33 26.90 7.89
N ILE A 184 4.20 26.27 8.20
CA ILE A 184 2.89 26.87 8.03
C ILE A 184 2.45 27.44 9.36
N ALA A 185 2.26 28.77 9.40
CA ALA A 185 1.96 29.52 10.61
C ALA A 185 0.49 29.99 10.61
N GLY A 186 -0.31 29.38 11.48
CA GLY A 186 -1.63 29.87 11.85
C GLY A 186 -1.59 30.95 12.95
N SER A 187 -2.74 31.39 13.40
CA SER A 187 -2.86 32.42 14.43
C SER A 187 -2.21 32.00 15.75
N GLY A 188 -1.46 32.90 16.38
CA GLY A 188 -0.77 32.65 17.65
C GLY A 188 0.43 31.70 17.52
N ALA A 189 1.06 31.63 16.37
CA ALA A 189 2.30 30.90 16.19
C ALA A 189 3.38 31.39 17.18
N GLY A 190 3.90 30.47 18.00
CA GLY A 190 4.85 30.80 19.08
C GLY A 190 6.30 30.37 18.77
N SER A 191 6.94 29.70 19.72
CA SER A 191 8.37 29.31 19.67
C SER A 191 8.84 28.59 18.39
N LYS A 192 7.95 27.89 17.70
CA LYS A 192 8.29 27.25 16.43
C LYS A 192 8.50 28.26 15.31
N LEU A 193 7.77 29.39 15.32
CA LEU A 193 7.94 30.48 14.36
C LEU A 193 9.33 31.12 14.53
N THR A 194 9.67 31.52 15.76
CA THR A 194 10.99 32.11 16.08
C THR A 194 12.13 31.19 15.66
N LYS A 195 11.98 29.87 15.93
CA LYS A 195 12.99 28.89 15.55
C LYS A 195 13.12 28.70 14.03
N ALA A 196 12.01 28.83 13.29
CA ALA A 196 12.05 28.76 11.83
C ALA A 196 12.72 29.99 11.22
N GLU A 197 12.49 31.18 11.80
CA GLU A 197 13.19 32.41 11.43
C GLU A 197 14.71 32.30 11.66
N GLU A 198 15.12 31.80 12.83
CA GLU A 198 16.53 31.55 13.15
C GLU A 198 17.22 30.58 12.17
N LEU A 199 16.47 29.59 11.67
CA LEU A 199 16.99 28.58 10.75
C LEU A 199 16.79 28.95 9.27
N ASN A 200 16.27 30.16 8.97
CA ASN A 200 15.93 30.63 7.62
C ASN A 200 15.03 29.64 6.84
N ILE A 201 14.06 29.03 7.53
CA ILE A 201 13.07 28.15 6.94
C ILE A 201 11.99 28.98 6.24
N SER A 202 11.50 28.53 5.09
CA SER A 202 10.40 29.20 4.39
C SER A 202 9.14 29.16 5.25
N ILE A 203 8.61 30.34 5.59
CA ILE A 203 7.40 30.51 6.40
C ILE A 203 6.28 30.98 5.50
N MET A 204 5.10 30.38 5.61
CA MET A 204 3.90 30.75 4.87
C MET A 204 2.64 30.66 5.72
N THR A 205 1.63 31.38 5.32
CA THR A 205 0.30 31.35 5.91
C THR A 205 -0.49 30.13 5.45
N GLU A 206 -1.65 29.89 6.04
CA GLU A 206 -2.58 28.84 5.60
C GLU A 206 -3.08 29.08 4.17
N ASP A 207 -3.32 30.34 3.79
CA ASP A 207 -3.76 30.70 2.44
C ASP A 207 -2.68 30.40 1.40
N GLU A 208 -1.46 30.89 1.64
CA GLU A 208 -0.33 30.61 0.78
C GLU A 208 -0.02 29.11 0.64
N PHE A 209 -0.23 28.33 1.72
CA PHE A 209 -0.10 26.89 1.66
C PHE A 209 -1.17 26.24 0.79
N LEU A 210 -2.44 26.65 0.92
CA LEU A 210 -3.53 26.11 0.11
C LEU A 210 -3.34 26.47 -1.38
N ASP A 211 -3.01 27.72 -1.67
CA ASP A 211 -2.71 28.15 -3.05
C ASP A 211 -1.56 27.32 -3.65
N LEU A 212 -0.52 27.04 -2.86
CA LEU A 212 0.66 26.31 -3.27
C LEU A 212 0.38 24.82 -3.58
N ILE A 213 -0.59 24.20 -2.92
CA ILE A 213 -0.94 22.78 -3.13
C ILE A 213 -2.03 22.58 -4.20
N ASP A 214 -2.72 23.66 -4.60
CA ASP A 214 -3.74 23.63 -5.65
C ASP A 214 -3.14 23.91 -7.06
N GLU A 215 -1.86 24.33 -7.15
CA GLU A 215 -1.08 24.47 -8.40
C GLU A 215 -0.50 23.12 -8.88
#